data_03865a8cd1267f4ec079f838ff05d041
#
_entry.id   03865a8cd1267f4ec079f838ff05d041
#
_cell.length_a   1.000
_cell.length_b   1.000
_cell.length_c   1.000
_cell.angle_alpha   90.00
_cell.angle_beta   90.00
_cell.angle_gamma   90.00
#
_symmetry.space_group_name_H-M   'P 1'
#
loop_
_entity.id
_entity.type
_entity.pdbx_description
1 polymer ?
#
loop_
_entity_poly.entity_id
_entity_poly.type
_entity_poly.pdbx_seq_one_letter_code
_entity_poly.pdbx_strand_id
1 'polypeptide(L)'
;SNLLEACINNGCHYVDITGESFWIKDMIDKHHEAAEKKGLRIINACGFDSAPSDLGSFYAVNQVDGEVKSIQCFQAWKGEASGGTMETMFSSMDAKLAKGGLGKFSLNPKKSVSENQKRNTNDKIKIHKIPHLGGWTGPFVMALPNTRVVRRSAALSRDTGKYYGDDFVYSEGAYYSKKGAARKVSFMTLALGLVIVSPLRKLLRGFFRKPGEGPSQKAMDSGFFKSRFLV
;
A
#
# COMPACT_ATOMS: atom_id res chain seq x y z
N SER A 1 -5.81 -10.76 16.27
CA SER A 1 -5.65 -12.16 15.80
C SER A 1 -5.04 -12.98 16.90
N ASN A 2 -5.49 -14.20 17.06
CA ASN A 2 -5.03 -15.10 18.13
C ASN A 2 -3.51 -15.30 18.11
N LEU A 3 -2.90 -15.36 16.92
CA LEU A 3 -1.46 -15.52 16.78
C LEU A 3 -0.70 -14.28 17.25
N LEU A 4 -1.10 -13.07 16.84
CA LEU A 4 -0.47 -11.82 17.27
C LEU A 4 -0.60 -11.64 18.79
N GLU A 5 -1.76 -11.95 19.35
CA GLU A 5 -2.00 -11.91 20.79
C GLU A 5 -1.13 -12.91 21.55
N ALA A 6 -1.00 -14.14 21.03
CA ALA A 6 -0.10 -15.14 21.58
C ALA A 6 1.36 -14.68 21.54
N CYS A 7 1.82 -14.04 20.46
CA CYS A 7 3.17 -13.47 20.39
C CYS A 7 3.40 -12.42 21.48
N ILE A 8 2.45 -11.49 21.65
CA ILE A 8 2.56 -10.45 22.67
C ILE A 8 2.58 -11.05 24.09
N ASN A 9 1.69 -12.03 24.35
CA ASN A 9 1.62 -12.66 25.67
C ASN A 9 2.91 -13.39 26.04
N ASN A 10 3.56 -14.03 25.06
CA ASN A 10 4.80 -14.78 25.24
C ASN A 10 6.09 -13.96 24.98
N GLY A 11 6.00 -12.65 24.78
CA GLY A 11 7.18 -11.81 24.58
C GLY A 11 7.89 -12.00 23.24
N CYS A 12 7.16 -12.44 22.19
CA CYS A 12 7.71 -12.68 20.86
C CYS A 12 7.46 -11.50 19.93
N HIS A 13 8.46 -11.18 19.10
CA HIS A 13 8.27 -10.29 17.96
C HIS A 13 7.36 -10.94 16.92
N TYR A 14 6.69 -10.10 16.10
CA TYR A 14 5.77 -10.58 15.07
C TYR A 14 5.98 -9.83 13.75
N VAL A 15 5.97 -10.56 12.65
CA VAL A 15 5.97 -10.01 11.30
C VAL A 15 4.96 -10.75 10.43
N ASP A 16 4.31 -10.05 9.51
CA ASP A 16 3.41 -10.64 8.52
C ASP A 16 3.50 -9.97 7.16
N ILE A 17 2.80 -10.53 6.18
CA ILE A 17 2.71 -10.02 4.81
C ILE A 17 1.30 -9.50 4.46
N THR A 18 0.47 -9.17 5.45
CA THR A 18 -0.91 -8.74 5.19
C THR A 18 -0.98 -7.43 4.43
N GLY A 19 -1.87 -7.35 3.43
CA GLY A 19 -2.26 -6.11 2.74
C GLY A 19 -3.56 -5.49 3.27
N GLU A 20 -4.16 -6.06 4.30
CA GLU A 20 -5.47 -5.71 4.83
C GLU A 20 -5.39 -4.55 5.83
N SER A 21 -5.33 -3.32 5.34
CA SER A 21 -5.16 -2.12 6.18
C SER A 21 -6.21 -1.96 7.28
N PHE A 22 -7.45 -2.47 7.10
CA PHE A 22 -8.48 -2.47 8.14
C PHE A 22 -8.08 -3.37 9.31
N TRP A 23 -7.58 -4.56 9.01
CA TRP A 23 -7.11 -5.49 10.03
C TRP A 23 -5.88 -4.93 10.76
N ILE A 24 -4.91 -4.36 10.02
CA ILE A 24 -3.73 -3.70 10.60
C ILE A 24 -4.17 -2.61 11.59
N LYS A 25 -5.13 -1.77 11.19
CA LYS A 25 -5.67 -0.71 12.06
C LYS A 25 -6.27 -1.27 13.34
N ASP A 26 -7.11 -2.31 13.22
CA ASP A 26 -7.72 -2.98 14.38
C ASP A 26 -6.65 -3.59 15.31
N MET A 27 -5.56 -4.15 14.76
CA MET A 27 -4.45 -4.70 15.56
C MET A 27 -3.64 -3.61 16.26
N ILE A 28 -3.36 -2.50 15.58
CA ILE A 28 -2.71 -1.34 16.19
C ILE A 28 -3.55 -0.82 17.36
N ASP A 29 -4.84 -0.60 17.15
CA ASP A 29 -5.74 -0.03 18.17
C ASP A 29 -5.85 -0.92 19.42
N LYS A 30 -5.80 -2.25 19.24
CA LYS A 30 -5.95 -3.21 20.35
C LYS A 30 -4.66 -3.53 21.07
N HIS A 31 -3.53 -3.52 20.37
CA HIS A 31 -2.34 -4.17 20.89
C HIS A 31 -1.08 -3.28 20.96
N HIS A 32 -1.13 -2.06 20.39
CA HIS A 32 0.05 -1.17 20.33
C HIS A 32 0.66 -0.93 21.72
N GLU A 33 -0.15 -0.48 22.67
CA GLU A 33 0.35 -0.16 24.02
C GLU A 33 0.92 -1.38 24.75
N ALA A 34 0.30 -2.55 24.59
CA ALA A 34 0.78 -3.78 25.23
C ALA A 34 2.12 -4.24 24.62
N ALA A 35 2.27 -4.12 23.31
CA ALA A 35 3.51 -4.46 22.61
C ALA A 35 4.63 -3.48 22.97
N GLU A 36 4.34 -2.18 23.01
CA GLU A 36 5.29 -1.12 23.37
C GLU A 36 5.82 -1.28 24.79
N LYS A 37 4.94 -1.50 25.79
CA LYS A 37 5.32 -1.78 27.19
C LYS A 37 6.25 -2.98 27.35
N LYS A 38 6.18 -3.95 26.46
CA LYS A 38 7.04 -5.15 26.43
C LYS A 38 8.26 -5.01 25.51
N GLY A 39 8.47 -3.86 24.85
CA GLY A 39 9.56 -3.63 23.91
C GLY A 39 9.47 -4.52 22.66
N LEU A 40 8.27 -4.96 22.27
CA LEU A 40 8.07 -5.88 21.16
C LEU A 40 7.94 -5.14 19.83
N ARG A 41 8.51 -5.73 18.79
CA ARG A 41 8.39 -5.27 17.41
C ARG A 41 7.29 -6.06 16.72
N ILE A 42 6.21 -5.36 16.37
CA ILE A 42 5.07 -5.90 15.62
C ILE A 42 5.03 -5.16 14.28
N ILE A 43 5.41 -5.85 13.20
CA ILE A 43 5.58 -5.24 11.88
C ILE A 43 4.68 -5.95 10.87
N ASN A 44 3.65 -5.25 10.43
CA ASN A 44 2.72 -5.73 9.41
C ASN A 44 3.15 -5.28 8.00
N ALA A 45 2.57 -5.89 6.97
CA ALA A 45 2.77 -5.55 5.57
C ALA A 45 4.23 -5.66 5.09
N CYS A 46 5.00 -6.63 5.60
CA CYS A 46 6.38 -6.92 5.17
C CYS A 46 6.46 -7.66 3.82
N GLY A 47 5.33 -7.89 3.16
CA GLY A 47 5.27 -8.56 1.87
C GLY A 47 5.70 -7.66 0.71
N PHE A 48 5.93 -8.30 -0.44
CA PHE A 48 6.33 -7.63 -1.68
C PHE A 48 5.32 -6.56 -2.13
N ASP A 49 4.07 -6.65 -1.73
CA ASP A 49 3.03 -5.68 -2.08
C ASP A 49 3.35 -4.27 -1.58
N SER A 50 3.86 -4.11 -0.34
CA SER A 50 4.13 -2.80 0.28
C SER A 50 5.62 -2.53 0.52
N ALA A 51 6.43 -3.55 0.79
CA ALA A 51 7.85 -3.39 1.10
C ALA A 51 8.65 -2.63 0.02
N PRO A 52 8.47 -2.84 -1.29
CA PRO A 52 9.16 -2.06 -2.32
C PRO A 52 8.82 -0.57 -2.28
N SER A 53 7.58 -0.20 -1.95
CA SER A 53 7.15 1.20 -1.83
C SER A 53 7.73 1.84 -0.58
N ASP A 54 7.72 1.14 0.54
CA ASP A 54 8.18 1.65 1.84
C ASP A 54 9.72 1.74 1.89
N LEU A 55 10.40 0.63 1.67
CA LEU A 55 11.87 0.59 1.69
C LEU A 55 12.48 1.39 0.53
N GLY A 56 11.82 1.41 -0.64
CA GLY A 56 12.24 2.25 -1.75
C GLY A 56 12.13 3.74 -1.43
N SER A 57 11.08 4.17 -0.73
CA SER A 57 10.94 5.54 -0.24
C SER A 57 12.03 5.86 0.79
N PHE A 58 12.26 4.98 1.75
CA PHE A 58 13.32 5.11 2.73
C PHE A 58 14.71 5.22 2.08
N TYR A 59 15.00 4.37 1.11
CA TYR A 59 16.24 4.45 0.34
C TYR A 59 16.35 5.79 -0.41
N ALA A 60 15.26 6.23 -1.07
CA ALA A 60 15.27 7.47 -1.85
C ALA A 60 15.52 8.72 -1.00
N VAL A 61 14.91 8.83 0.20
CA VAL A 61 15.17 9.97 1.09
C VAL A 61 16.61 10.00 1.61
N ASN A 62 17.24 8.84 1.75
CA ASN A 62 18.65 8.75 2.16
C ASN A 62 19.64 9.14 1.06
N GLN A 63 19.20 9.32 -0.18
CA GLN A 63 20.05 9.78 -1.30
C GLN A 63 19.99 11.31 -1.50
N VAL A 64 19.18 12.01 -0.72
CA VAL A 64 18.99 13.45 -0.85
C VAL A 64 19.51 14.16 0.40
N ASP A 65 20.28 15.21 0.18
CA ASP A 65 20.70 16.09 1.27
C ASP A 65 19.56 17.07 1.63
N GLY A 66 19.15 17.03 2.90
CA GLY A 66 18.10 17.91 3.42
C GLY A 66 16.75 17.23 3.61
N GLU A 67 15.75 18.06 3.90
CA GLU A 67 14.39 17.63 4.21
C GLU A 67 13.62 17.26 2.95
N VAL A 68 13.14 16.04 2.87
CA VAL A 68 12.28 15.59 1.77
C VAL A 68 10.82 15.93 2.06
N LYS A 69 10.24 16.79 1.22
CA LYS A 69 8.84 17.25 1.34
C LYS A 69 7.84 16.30 0.68
N SER A 70 8.23 15.63 -0.40
CA SER A 70 7.33 14.73 -1.09
C SER A 70 8.05 13.63 -1.85
N ILE A 71 7.38 12.49 -1.98
CA ILE A 71 7.76 11.42 -2.91
C ILE A 71 6.54 11.04 -3.75
N GLN A 72 6.77 10.94 -5.06
CA GLN A 72 5.85 10.31 -5.98
C GLN A 72 6.44 9.01 -6.49
N CYS A 73 5.79 7.89 -6.18
CA CYS A 73 6.20 6.57 -6.65
C CYS A 73 5.37 6.13 -7.86
N PHE A 74 6.05 5.64 -8.89
CA PHE A 74 5.42 5.14 -10.11
C PHE A 74 5.80 3.70 -10.36
N GLN A 75 4.80 2.82 -10.28
CA GLN A 75 4.97 1.37 -10.41
C GLN A 75 4.74 0.92 -11.85
N ALA A 76 5.68 0.18 -12.40
CA ALA A 76 5.52 -0.52 -13.66
C ALA A 76 5.73 -2.01 -13.45
N TRP A 77 4.80 -2.83 -13.90
CA TRP A 77 4.90 -4.27 -13.72
C TRP A 77 4.33 -5.03 -14.92
N LYS A 78 4.76 -6.26 -15.06
CA LYS A 78 4.17 -7.30 -15.88
C LYS A 78 4.13 -8.56 -15.05
N GLY A 79 2.95 -9.14 -14.90
CA GLY A 79 2.73 -10.34 -14.08
C GLY A 79 1.26 -10.55 -13.85
N GLU A 80 0.96 -11.58 -13.08
CA GLU A 80 -0.40 -11.98 -12.73
C GLU A 80 -0.52 -12.04 -11.20
N ALA A 81 -1.71 -11.69 -10.69
CA ALA A 81 -1.98 -11.77 -9.27
C ALA A 81 -2.12 -13.23 -8.80
N SER A 82 -1.63 -13.53 -7.60
CA SER A 82 -1.90 -14.79 -6.92
C SER A 82 -3.31 -14.85 -6.36
N GLY A 83 -3.79 -16.04 -6.03
CA GLY A 83 -5.09 -16.23 -5.37
C GLY A 83 -5.15 -15.53 -4.02
N GLY A 84 -4.04 -15.48 -3.26
CA GLY A 84 -3.95 -14.73 -2.01
C GLY A 84 -4.14 -13.23 -2.20
N THR A 85 -3.53 -12.63 -3.23
CA THR A 85 -3.74 -11.22 -3.59
C THR A 85 -5.20 -10.94 -3.94
N MET A 86 -5.84 -11.83 -4.70
CA MET A 86 -7.26 -11.70 -5.04
C MET A 86 -8.15 -11.77 -3.79
N GLU A 87 -7.88 -12.71 -2.89
CA GLU A 87 -8.63 -12.84 -1.63
C GLU A 87 -8.49 -11.60 -0.75
N THR A 88 -7.27 -11.08 -0.57
CA THR A 88 -7.04 -9.81 0.15
C THR A 88 -7.82 -8.65 -0.45
N MET A 89 -7.94 -8.59 -1.78
CA MET A 89 -8.70 -7.54 -2.46
C MET A 89 -10.21 -7.66 -2.16
N PHE A 90 -10.76 -8.87 -2.16
CA PHE A 90 -12.17 -9.11 -1.79
C PHE A 90 -12.43 -8.81 -0.30
N SER A 91 -11.58 -9.31 0.60
CA SER A 91 -11.69 -9.07 2.05
C SER A 91 -11.61 -7.59 2.39
N SER A 92 -10.68 -6.86 1.78
CA SER A 92 -10.53 -5.41 1.96
C SER A 92 -11.76 -4.64 1.48
N MET A 93 -12.39 -5.09 0.39
CA MET A 93 -13.61 -4.48 -0.11
C MET A 93 -14.81 -4.78 0.80
N ASP A 94 -14.93 -6.02 1.30
CA ASP A 94 -15.97 -6.39 2.26
C ASP A 94 -15.85 -5.57 3.55
N ALA A 95 -14.65 -5.39 4.07
CA ALA A 95 -14.38 -4.54 5.21
C ALA A 95 -14.73 -3.06 4.93
N LYS A 96 -14.41 -2.55 3.74
CA LYS A 96 -14.76 -1.20 3.32
C LYS A 96 -16.28 -0.98 3.24
N LEU A 97 -17.02 -1.95 2.72
CA LEU A 97 -18.49 -1.89 2.64
C LEU A 97 -19.14 -1.95 4.02
N ALA A 98 -18.58 -2.74 4.94
CA ALA A 98 -19.11 -2.91 6.30
C ALA A 98 -18.75 -1.74 7.24
N LYS A 99 -17.51 -1.21 7.15
CA LYS A 99 -16.95 -0.24 8.10
C LYS A 99 -16.77 1.17 7.51
N GLY A 100 -17.07 1.37 6.22
CA GLY A 100 -16.71 2.60 5.51
C GLY A 100 -15.26 2.62 5.05
N GLY A 101 -14.86 3.70 4.38
CA GLY A 101 -13.49 3.84 3.86
C GLY A 101 -12.48 4.20 4.94
N LEU A 102 -11.29 3.64 4.88
CA LEU A 102 -10.17 4.08 5.72
C LEU A 102 -9.65 5.45 5.27
N GLY A 103 -9.40 6.32 6.24
CA GLY A 103 -8.75 7.62 6.02
C GLY A 103 -7.34 7.50 5.44
N LYS A 104 -6.86 8.59 4.86
CA LYS A 104 -5.53 8.66 4.23
C LYS A 104 -4.38 8.35 5.18
N PHE A 105 -4.57 8.59 6.48
CA PHE A 105 -3.59 8.45 7.56
C PHE A 105 -4.06 7.49 8.66
N SER A 106 -4.92 6.54 8.31
CA SER A 106 -5.56 5.65 9.30
C SER A 106 -4.57 4.80 10.10
N LEU A 107 -3.40 4.50 9.55
CA LEU A 107 -2.37 3.72 10.25
C LEU A 107 -1.37 4.60 11.02
N ASN A 108 -1.38 5.91 10.82
CA ASN A 108 -0.45 6.81 11.49
C ASN A 108 -0.70 6.87 13.00
N PRO A 109 0.34 7.14 13.81
CA PRO A 109 0.16 7.47 15.21
C PRO A 109 -0.79 8.66 15.40
N LYS A 110 -1.55 8.66 16.49
CA LYS A 110 -2.43 9.78 16.82
C LYS A 110 -1.62 11.08 16.91
N LYS A 111 -2.16 12.17 16.38
CA LYS A 111 -1.54 13.52 16.36
C LYS A 111 -0.24 13.65 15.54
N SER A 112 0.16 12.65 14.75
CA SER A 112 1.36 12.72 13.92
C SER A 112 1.16 13.39 12.55
N VAL A 113 -0.05 13.85 12.23
CA VAL A 113 -0.41 14.35 10.91
C VAL A 113 -0.70 15.85 10.97
N SER A 114 0.04 16.64 10.21
CA SER A 114 -0.16 18.09 10.10
C SER A 114 -1.38 18.44 9.23
N GLU A 115 -1.91 19.63 9.40
CA GLU A 115 -2.99 20.15 8.54
C GLU A 115 -2.53 20.33 7.10
N ASN A 116 -1.25 20.65 6.89
CA ASN A 116 -0.64 20.74 5.57
C ASN A 116 -0.59 19.38 4.86
N GLN A 117 -0.18 18.33 5.56
CA GLN A 117 -0.23 16.96 5.05
C GLN A 117 -1.64 16.54 4.66
N LYS A 118 -2.66 16.84 5.49
CA LYS A 118 -4.07 16.51 5.19
C LYS A 118 -4.55 17.19 3.90
N ARG A 119 -4.18 18.45 3.69
CA ARG A 119 -4.55 19.24 2.50
C ARG A 119 -3.85 18.73 1.24
N ASN A 120 -2.55 18.50 1.31
CA ASN A 120 -1.72 18.21 0.13
C ASN A 120 -1.69 16.72 -0.24
N THR A 121 -2.12 15.83 0.64
CA THR A 121 -2.17 14.39 0.35
C THR A 121 -3.39 14.05 -0.50
N ASN A 122 -3.16 13.36 -1.62
CA ASN A 122 -4.21 12.88 -2.49
C ASN A 122 -3.94 11.42 -2.90
N ASP A 123 -4.91 10.53 -2.63
CA ASP A 123 -4.85 9.12 -3.02
C ASP A 123 -5.39 8.87 -4.44
N LYS A 124 -6.08 9.86 -5.01
CA LYS A 124 -6.68 9.74 -6.34
C LYS A 124 -5.70 10.23 -7.40
N ILE A 125 -5.00 9.31 -8.01
CA ILE A 125 -4.11 9.61 -9.12
C ILE A 125 -4.94 9.70 -10.41
N LYS A 126 -5.01 10.91 -10.99
CA LYS A 126 -5.59 11.11 -12.32
C LYS A 126 -4.55 10.74 -13.39
N ILE A 127 -5.04 10.38 -14.58
CA ILE A 127 -4.15 10.14 -15.74
C ILE A 127 -3.53 11.47 -16.16
N HIS A 128 -2.20 11.58 -16.02
CA HIS A 128 -1.43 12.74 -16.51
C HIS A 128 -0.05 12.31 -17.00
N LYS A 129 0.60 13.18 -17.76
CA LYS A 129 1.96 12.97 -18.22
C LYS A 129 2.93 13.20 -17.05
N ILE A 130 3.97 12.37 -16.98
CA ILE A 130 5.07 12.53 -16.02
C ILE A 130 6.25 13.11 -16.80
N PRO A 131 6.52 14.43 -16.75
CA PRO A 131 7.51 15.07 -17.61
C PRO A 131 8.91 14.46 -17.47
N HIS A 132 9.35 14.25 -16.23
CA HIS A 132 10.70 13.76 -15.92
C HIS A 132 10.95 12.29 -16.29
N LEU A 133 9.89 11.49 -16.45
CA LEU A 133 10.02 10.06 -16.80
C LEU A 133 9.57 9.76 -18.24
N GLY A 134 9.11 10.75 -18.99
CA GLY A 134 8.68 10.58 -20.38
C GLY A 134 7.44 9.71 -20.58
N GLY A 135 6.70 9.41 -19.51
CA GLY A 135 5.54 8.52 -19.52
C GLY A 135 4.27 9.15 -18.99
N TRP A 136 3.32 8.29 -18.66
CA TRP A 136 2.01 8.64 -18.12
C TRP A 136 1.77 7.88 -16.83
N THR A 137 1.07 8.51 -15.90
CA THR A 137 0.58 7.81 -14.71
C THR A 137 -0.92 7.60 -14.77
N GLY A 138 -1.39 6.69 -13.93
CA GLY A 138 -2.79 6.41 -13.67
C GLY A 138 -2.95 5.66 -12.34
N PRO A 139 -4.20 5.28 -12.00
CA PRO A 139 -4.47 4.54 -10.79
C PRO A 139 -3.65 3.25 -10.68
N PHE A 140 -3.17 2.97 -9.47
CA PHE A 140 -2.50 1.72 -9.11
C PHE A 140 -3.30 1.03 -7.99
N VAL A 141 -3.66 -0.23 -8.20
CA VAL A 141 -4.57 -0.95 -7.30
C VAL A 141 -4.01 -1.08 -5.88
N MET A 142 -2.69 -1.29 -5.76
CA MET A 142 -2.02 -1.43 -4.47
C MET A 142 -1.63 -0.09 -3.82
N ALA A 143 -1.87 1.05 -4.48
CA ALA A 143 -1.57 2.36 -3.90
C ALA A 143 -2.32 2.61 -2.58
N LEU A 144 -3.52 2.03 -2.44
CA LEU A 144 -4.32 2.23 -1.23
C LEU A 144 -3.64 1.68 0.03
N PRO A 145 -3.28 0.40 0.14
CA PRO A 145 -2.51 -0.11 1.28
C PRO A 145 -1.11 0.52 1.37
N ASN A 146 -0.38 0.62 0.25
CA ASN A 146 1.01 1.08 0.24
C ASN A 146 1.17 2.50 0.78
N THR A 147 0.30 3.42 0.37
CA THR A 147 0.36 4.81 0.86
C THR A 147 0.15 4.92 2.36
N ARG A 148 -0.64 4.03 2.97
CA ARG A 148 -0.84 3.99 4.44
C ARG A 148 0.42 3.49 5.14
N VAL A 149 1.07 2.47 4.59
CA VAL A 149 2.32 1.90 5.12
C VAL A 149 3.42 2.95 5.08
N VAL A 150 3.72 3.53 3.91
CA VAL A 150 4.77 4.56 3.75
C VAL A 150 4.53 5.77 4.65
N ARG A 151 3.30 6.26 4.74
CA ARG A 151 2.97 7.41 5.61
C ARG A 151 3.11 7.08 7.09
N ARG A 152 2.82 5.85 7.49
CA ARG A 152 3.09 5.38 8.85
C ARG A 152 4.58 5.32 9.14
N SER A 153 5.36 4.70 8.25
CA SER A 153 6.82 4.62 8.38
C SER A 153 7.45 6.00 8.47
N ALA A 154 7.03 6.93 7.61
CA ALA A 154 7.47 8.33 7.65
C ALA A 154 7.12 9.00 8.99
N ALA A 155 5.93 8.76 9.53
CA ALA A 155 5.53 9.34 10.81
C ALA A 155 6.32 8.77 12.00
N LEU A 156 6.62 7.46 11.98
CA LEU A 156 7.39 6.80 13.03
C LEU A 156 8.88 7.14 12.99
N SER A 157 9.42 7.50 11.81
CA SER A 157 10.82 7.84 11.65
C SER A 157 11.17 9.26 12.13
N ARG A 158 10.21 10.12 12.42
CA ARG A 158 10.44 11.48 12.90
C ARG A 158 11.26 11.50 14.19
N ASP A 159 10.95 10.63 15.12
CA ASP A 159 11.64 10.54 16.41
C ASP A 159 13.09 10.04 16.28
N THR A 160 13.44 9.46 15.13
CA THR A 160 14.82 9.02 14.84
C THR A 160 15.70 10.11 14.23
N GLY A 161 15.15 11.32 14.01
CA GLY A 161 15.86 12.49 13.55
C GLY A 161 16.31 12.46 12.09
N LYS A 162 15.71 11.60 11.26
CA LYS A 162 16.15 11.44 9.87
C LYS A 162 15.02 11.33 8.85
N TYR A 163 15.23 11.92 7.68
CA TYR A 163 14.76 11.54 6.36
C TYR A 163 13.48 12.16 5.85
N TYR A 164 12.37 12.06 6.56
CA TYR A 164 11.10 12.59 6.10
C TYR A 164 10.77 13.90 6.79
N GLY A 165 10.48 14.94 6.02
CA GLY A 165 10.07 16.22 6.56
C GLY A 165 8.75 16.17 7.33
N ASP A 166 8.51 17.16 8.18
CA ASP A 166 7.29 17.23 9.00
C ASP A 166 6.00 17.24 8.19
N ASP A 167 6.05 17.85 7.02
CA ASP A 167 4.93 17.94 6.08
C ASP A 167 5.03 16.93 4.92
N PHE A 168 5.81 15.87 5.10
CA PHE A 168 6.05 14.86 4.06
C PHE A 168 4.76 14.31 3.45
N VAL A 169 4.71 14.32 2.13
CA VAL A 169 3.59 13.81 1.32
C VAL A 169 4.04 12.66 0.44
N TYR A 170 3.31 11.57 0.46
CA TYR A 170 3.55 10.42 -0.42
C TYR A 170 2.35 10.14 -1.30
N SER A 171 2.61 9.91 -2.57
CA SER A 171 1.61 9.44 -3.54
C SER A 171 2.16 8.32 -4.40
N GLU A 172 1.30 7.42 -4.86
CA GLU A 172 1.68 6.26 -5.65
C GLU A 172 0.71 6.04 -6.81
N GLY A 173 1.26 5.79 -8.00
CA GLY A 173 0.50 5.52 -9.21
C GLY A 173 1.16 4.49 -10.10
N ALA A 174 0.44 4.01 -11.11
CA ALA A 174 0.99 3.15 -12.14
C ALA A 174 1.70 3.96 -13.22
N TYR A 175 2.80 3.43 -13.75
CA TYR A 175 3.52 4.01 -14.89
C TYR A 175 3.13 3.34 -16.21
N TYR A 176 2.91 4.15 -17.23
CA TYR A 176 2.63 3.72 -18.58
C TYR A 176 3.47 4.50 -19.60
N SER A 177 4.02 3.81 -20.60
CA SER A 177 4.76 4.48 -21.67
C SER A 177 3.87 5.32 -22.61
N LYS A 178 2.58 4.95 -22.74
CA LYS A 178 1.63 5.61 -23.65
C LYS A 178 0.33 5.99 -22.94
N LYS A 179 -0.26 7.14 -23.31
CA LYS A 179 -1.55 7.63 -22.78
C LYS A 179 -2.69 6.63 -23.00
N GLY A 180 -2.72 5.98 -24.18
CA GLY A 180 -3.72 4.98 -24.49
C GLY A 180 -3.70 3.77 -23.55
N ALA A 181 -2.49 3.30 -23.19
CA ALA A 181 -2.33 2.23 -22.22
C ALA A 181 -2.84 2.65 -20.82
N ALA A 182 -2.48 3.86 -20.37
CA ALA A 182 -2.99 4.41 -19.10
C ALA A 182 -4.52 4.46 -19.07
N ARG A 183 -5.16 4.94 -20.15
CA ARG A 183 -6.63 5.00 -20.24
C ARG A 183 -7.27 3.61 -20.23
N LYS A 184 -6.75 2.68 -21.05
CA LYS A 184 -7.27 1.30 -21.14
C LYS A 184 -7.21 0.61 -19.78
N VAL A 185 -6.05 0.60 -19.12
CA VAL A 185 -5.87 -0.07 -17.82
C VAL A 185 -6.69 0.62 -16.73
N SER A 186 -6.76 1.95 -16.71
CA SER A 186 -7.59 2.67 -15.74
C SER A 186 -9.07 2.34 -15.90
N PHE A 187 -9.55 2.21 -17.13
CA PHE A 187 -10.93 1.80 -17.41
C PHE A 187 -11.17 0.36 -16.92
N MET A 188 -10.26 -0.58 -17.23
CA MET A 188 -10.37 -1.97 -16.76
C MET A 188 -10.34 -2.06 -15.24
N THR A 189 -9.48 -1.29 -14.57
CA THR A 189 -9.42 -1.24 -13.10
C THR A 189 -10.73 -0.69 -12.50
N LEU A 190 -11.31 0.34 -13.10
CA LEU A 190 -12.60 0.88 -12.68
C LEU A 190 -13.72 -0.16 -12.88
N ALA A 191 -13.77 -0.81 -14.04
CA ALA A 191 -14.77 -1.85 -14.34
C ALA A 191 -14.65 -3.02 -13.35
N LEU A 192 -13.43 -3.50 -13.08
CA LEU A 192 -13.18 -4.53 -12.08
C LEU A 192 -13.64 -4.07 -10.69
N GLY A 193 -13.32 -2.82 -10.31
CA GLY A 193 -13.78 -2.25 -9.04
C GLY A 193 -15.30 -2.22 -8.91
N LEU A 194 -16.02 -1.87 -9.97
CA LEU A 194 -17.49 -1.90 -10.01
C LEU A 194 -18.04 -3.33 -9.85
N VAL A 195 -17.41 -4.30 -10.49
CA VAL A 195 -17.76 -5.73 -10.35
C VAL A 195 -17.56 -6.19 -8.90
N ILE A 196 -16.43 -5.87 -8.29
CA ILE A 196 -16.10 -6.26 -6.92
C ILE A 196 -17.06 -5.63 -5.90
N VAL A 197 -17.54 -4.42 -6.14
CA VAL A 197 -18.53 -3.74 -5.27
C VAL A 197 -19.96 -4.28 -5.48
N SER A 198 -20.25 -4.81 -6.67
CA SER A 198 -21.59 -5.29 -7.03
C SER A 198 -21.93 -6.65 -6.37
N PRO A 199 -23.23 -7.01 -6.26
CA PRO A 199 -23.65 -8.36 -5.86
C PRO A 199 -23.07 -9.48 -6.75
N LEU A 200 -22.75 -9.16 -8.01
CA LEU A 200 -22.16 -10.09 -8.98
C LEU A 200 -20.81 -10.65 -8.53
N ARG A 201 -20.12 -10.00 -7.58
CA ARG A 201 -18.84 -10.49 -7.03
C ARG A 201 -18.90 -11.92 -6.51
N LYS A 202 -20.03 -12.33 -5.89
CA LYS A 202 -20.21 -13.69 -5.38
C LYS A 202 -20.20 -14.72 -6.49
N LEU A 203 -20.83 -14.39 -7.64
CA LEU A 203 -20.86 -15.25 -8.83
C LEU A 203 -19.50 -15.28 -9.52
N LEU A 204 -18.84 -14.12 -9.64
CA LEU A 204 -17.59 -13.98 -10.38
C LEU A 204 -16.36 -14.42 -9.57
N ARG A 205 -16.46 -14.54 -8.24
CA ARG A 205 -15.37 -15.02 -7.38
C ARG A 205 -14.82 -16.38 -7.82
N GLY A 206 -15.65 -17.26 -8.36
CA GLY A 206 -15.25 -18.57 -8.89
C GLY A 206 -14.36 -18.52 -10.13
N PHE A 207 -14.31 -17.38 -10.84
CA PHE A 207 -13.45 -17.19 -12.03
C PHE A 207 -12.04 -16.67 -11.68
N PHE A 208 -11.83 -16.24 -10.44
CA PHE A 208 -10.51 -15.80 -9.98
C PHE A 208 -9.73 -16.95 -9.37
N ARG A 209 -8.40 -16.83 -9.35
CA ARG A 209 -7.53 -17.78 -8.69
C ARG A 209 -7.91 -17.94 -7.22
N LYS A 210 -7.89 -19.18 -6.75
CA LYS A 210 -8.15 -19.52 -5.35
C LYS A 210 -6.90 -19.31 -4.50
N PRO A 211 -7.04 -19.10 -3.17
CA PRO A 211 -5.92 -19.15 -2.25
C PRO A 211 -5.09 -20.42 -2.45
N GLY A 212 -3.77 -20.26 -2.52
CA GLY A 212 -2.82 -21.34 -2.84
C GLY A 212 -2.46 -21.47 -4.33
N GLU A 213 -3.24 -20.85 -5.23
CA GLU A 213 -2.91 -20.83 -6.66
C GLU A 213 -2.02 -19.61 -6.99
N GLY A 214 -0.90 -19.88 -7.66
CA GLY A 214 0.05 -18.86 -8.12
C GLY A 214 -0.05 -18.55 -9.62
N PRO A 215 0.74 -17.58 -10.11
CA PRO A 215 0.97 -17.35 -11.53
C PRO A 215 1.56 -18.59 -12.21
N SER A 216 1.36 -18.69 -13.53
CA SER A 216 2.05 -19.72 -14.31
C SER A 216 3.57 -19.48 -14.35
N GLN A 217 4.38 -20.54 -14.52
CA GLN A 217 5.84 -20.41 -14.64
C GLN A 217 6.21 -19.42 -15.74
N LYS A 218 5.58 -19.50 -16.90
CA LYS A 218 5.79 -18.56 -18.02
C LYS A 218 5.49 -17.10 -17.63
N ALA A 219 4.47 -16.84 -16.81
CA ALA A 219 4.15 -15.50 -16.34
C ALA A 219 5.21 -15.00 -15.33
N MET A 220 5.74 -15.87 -14.49
CA MET A 220 6.83 -15.56 -13.55
C MET A 220 8.13 -15.25 -14.31
N ASP A 221 8.52 -16.08 -15.26
CA ASP A 221 9.77 -15.94 -16.04
C ASP A 221 9.80 -14.67 -16.90
N SER A 222 8.64 -14.26 -17.44
CA SER A 222 8.51 -13.06 -18.27
C SER A 222 8.08 -11.81 -17.48
N GLY A 223 7.89 -11.95 -16.17
CA GLY A 223 7.44 -10.90 -15.29
C GLY A 223 8.53 -9.88 -14.96
N PHE A 224 8.12 -8.69 -14.60
CA PHE A 224 9.00 -7.69 -13.99
C PHE A 224 8.21 -6.76 -13.08
N PHE A 225 8.92 -6.14 -12.13
CA PHE A 225 8.43 -5.06 -11.31
C PHE A 225 9.49 -3.96 -11.22
N LYS A 226 9.08 -2.70 -11.43
CA LYS A 226 9.97 -1.54 -11.38
C LYS A 226 9.27 -0.39 -10.64
N SER A 227 9.90 0.09 -9.59
CA SER A 227 9.49 1.31 -8.88
C SER A 227 10.37 2.48 -9.28
N ARG A 228 9.77 3.63 -9.55
CA ARG A 228 10.45 4.89 -9.83
C ARG A 228 10.00 5.92 -8.83
N PHE A 229 10.95 6.52 -8.15
CA PHE A 229 10.70 7.53 -7.12
C PHE A 229 11.14 8.89 -7.63
N LEU A 230 10.24 9.87 -7.58
CA LEU A 230 10.56 11.29 -7.72
C LEU A 230 10.51 11.91 -6.32
N VAL A 231 11.63 12.46 -5.91
CA VAL A 231 11.84 13.08 -4.61
C VAL A 231 11.88 14.59 -4.77
#